data_9a90e872d80e93283115f3d7c66435f7
#
_entry.id   9a90e872d80e93283115f3d7c66435f7
#
_cell.length_a   1.000
_cell.length_b   1.000
_cell.length_c   1.000
_cell.angle_alpha   90.00
_cell.angle_beta   90.00
_cell.angle_gamma   90.00
#
_symmetry.space_group_name_H-M   'P 1'
#
loop_
_entity.id
_entity.type
_entity.pdbx_description
1 polymer ?
#
loop_
_entity_poly.entity_id
_entity_poly.type
_entity_poly.pdbx_seq_one_letter_code
_entity_poly.pdbx_strand_id
1 'polypeptide(L)'
;MNKYNVLVTACGGDIGYSIYKILKNQEFINQLVCCDISAKNPIAYLSKNFEIVEKATSKGYISSLENLIEKYKLDIIIPVSEPELRFLNDNDIRTIAGAKVIMASK
;
A
#
# COMPACT_ATOMS: atom_id res chain seq x y z
N MET A 1 -14.44 12.24 14.31
CA MET A 1 -14.11 10.99 13.61
C MET A 1 -12.64 10.93 13.30
N ASN A 2 -11.99 9.82 13.62
CA ASN A 2 -10.58 9.64 13.30
C ASN A 2 -10.39 9.43 11.80
N LYS A 3 -9.35 10.05 11.28
CA LYS A 3 -8.99 9.88 9.86
C LYS A 3 -7.61 9.25 9.76
N TYR A 4 -7.41 8.48 8.71
CA TYR A 4 -6.21 7.69 8.54
C TYR A 4 -5.50 7.99 7.23
N ASN A 5 -4.17 7.89 7.27
CA ASN A 5 -3.34 7.92 6.09
C ASN A 5 -3.11 6.47 5.67
N VAL A 6 -3.54 6.12 4.47
CA VAL A 6 -3.60 4.72 4.03
C VAL A 6 -2.81 4.52 2.74
N LEU A 7 -2.05 3.44 2.69
CA LEU A 7 -1.33 3.01 1.50
C LEU A 7 -1.99 1.76 0.93
N VAL A 8 -2.31 1.77 -0.35
CA VAL A 8 -2.76 0.59 -1.09
C VAL A 8 -1.65 0.23 -2.07
N THR A 9 -1.22 -1.03 -2.04
CA THR A 9 -0.15 -1.49 -2.93
C THR A 9 -0.70 -2.13 -4.19
N ALA A 10 0.17 -2.35 -5.16
CA ALA A 10 -0.18 -3.02 -6.41
C ALA A 10 -1.39 -2.39 -7.09
N CYS A 11 -1.47 -1.07 -7.04
CA CYS A 11 -2.63 -0.33 -7.56
C CYS A 11 -2.79 -0.41 -9.07
N GLY A 12 -1.74 -0.83 -9.79
CA GLY A 12 -1.83 -1.02 -11.23
C GLY A 12 -2.61 -2.26 -11.63
N GLY A 13 -2.84 -3.19 -10.70
CA GLY A 13 -3.65 -4.38 -10.96
C GLY A 13 -5.12 -4.14 -10.69
N ASP A 14 -5.95 -5.09 -11.09
CA ASP A 14 -7.41 -4.95 -10.99
C ASP A 14 -7.90 -4.81 -9.56
N ILE A 15 -7.37 -5.63 -8.66
CA ILE A 15 -7.82 -5.62 -7.26
C ILE A 15 -7.38 -4.32 -6.58
N GLY A 16 -6.12 -3.93 -6.76
CA GLY A 16 -5.61 -2.70 -6.17
C GLY A 16 -6.35 -1.47 -6.66
N TYR A 17 -6.63 -1.43 -7.96
CA TYR A 17 -7.39 -0.33 -8.54
C TYR A 17 -8.81 -0.26 -7.97
N SER A 18 -9.46 -1.42 -7.81
CA SER A 18 -10.80 -1.48 -7.23
C SER A 18 -10.82 -0.97 -5.79
N ILE A 19 -9.82 -1.37 -5.01
CA ILE A 19 -9.71 -0.91 -3.61
C ILE A 19 -9.49 0.60 -3.58
N TYR A 20 -8.63 1.11 -4.44
CA TYR A 20 -8.40 2.55 -4.55
C TYR A 20 -9.70 3.30 -4.82
N LYS A 21 -10.50 2.83 -5.79
CA LYS A 21 -11.75 3.49 -6.15
C LYS A 21 -12.74 3.51 -5.00
N ILE A 22 -12.78 2.44 -4.21
CA ILE A 22 -13.66 2.37 -3.07
C ILE A 22 -13.20 3.33 -1.97
N LEU A 23 -11.92 3.31 -1.67
CA LEU A 23 -11.39 4.08 -0.53
C LEU A 23 -11.31 5.57 -0.77
N LYS A 24 -11.10 6.00 -2.00
CA LYS A 24 -10.82 7.43 -2.26
C LYS A 24 -11.95 8.36 -1.85
N ASN A 25 -13.17 7.84 -1.70
CA ASN A 25 -14.33 8.64 -1.34
C ASN A 25 -14.81 8.40 0.09
N GLN A 26 -14.03 7.67 0.91
CA GLN A 26 -14.44 7.37 2.28
C GLN A 26 -14.03 8.49 3.23
N GLU A 27 -14.92 8.85 4.12
CA GLU A 27 -14.68 9.95 5.05
C GLU A 27 -13.56 9.68 6.05
N PHE A 28 -13.30 8.40 6.35
CA PHE A 28 -12.24 8.05 7.30
C PHE A 28 -10.84 8.14 6.68
N ILE A 29 -10.74 8.39 5.37
CA ILE A 29 -9.45 8.56 4.71
C ILE A 29 -9.03 10.02 4.75
N ASN A 30 -7.90 10.28 5.41
CA ASN A 30 -7.30 11.60 5.38
C ASN A 30 -6.45 11.75 4.12
N GLN A 31 -5.65 10.74 3.82
CA GLN A 31 -4.76 10.74 2.66
C GLN A 31 -4.66 9.32 2.13
N LEU A 32 -4.86 9.16 0.84
CA LEU A 32 -4.76 7.86 0.19
C LEU A 32 -3.55 7.87 -0.73
N VAL A 33 -2.61 6.97 -0.47
CA VAL A 33 -1.39 6.82 -1.25
C VAL A 33 -1.46 5.49 -1.99
N CYS A 34 -1.05 5.49 -3.24
CA CYS A 34 -1.01 4.30 -4.07
C CYS A 34 0.43 4.01 -4.45
N CYS A 35 0.77 2.73 -4.56
CA CYS A 35 2.09 2.36 -5.05
C CYS A 35 2.02 1.11 -5.93
N ASP A 36 3.04 0.95 -6.75
CA ASP A 36 3.21 -0.22 -7.58
C ASP A 36 4.69 -0.35 -7.89
N ILE A 37 5.08 -1.47 -8.47
CA ILE A 37 6.47 -1.67 -8.86
C ILE A 37 6.81 -0.94 -10.17
N SER A 38 5.81 -0.43 -10.86
CA SER A 38 5.98 0.29 -12.13
C SER A 38 4.98 1.44 -12.21
N ALA A 39 5.37 2.51 -12.89
CA ALA A 39 4.48 3.63 -13.18
C ALA A 39 3.74 3.45 -14.51
N LYS A 40 3.91 2.31 -15.18
CA LYS A 40 3.27 2.04 -16.47
C LYS A 40 1.85 1.50 -16.26
N ASN A 41 0.98 2.35 -15.70
CA ASN A 41 -0.40 1.99 -15.44
C ASN A 41 -1.22 3.27 -15.26
N PRO A 42 -2.55 3.22 -15.48
CA PRO A 42 -3.39 4.42 -15.39
C PRO A 42 -3.40 5.06 -14.00
N ILE A 43 -3.26 4.27 -12.94
CA ILE A 43 -3.36 4.80 -11.59
C ILE A 43 -2.21 5.78 -11.28
N ALA A 44 -1.07 5.62 -11.95
CA ALA A 44 0.06 6.54 -11.78
C ALA A 44 -0.31 7.96 -12.19
N TYR A 45 -1.30 8.11 -13.07
CA TYR A 45 -1.77 9.42 -13.53
C TYR A 45 -3.03 9.87 -12.80
N LEU A 46 -3.84 8.94 -12.36
CA LEU A 46 -5.13 9.24 -11.73
C LEU A 46 -5.02 9.51 -10.24
N SER A 47 -4.08 8.88 -9.58
CA SER A 47 -3.89 9.05 -8.15
C SER A 47 -3.10 10.32 -7.86
N LYS A 48 -3.53 11.06 -6.84
CA LYS A 48 -2.83 12.26 -6.40
C LYS A 48 -1.45 11.92 -5.82
N ASN A 49 -1.36 10.79 -5.12
CA ASN A 49 -0.13 10.36 -4.46
C ASN A 49 0.24 8.96 -4.92
N PHE A 50 1.06 8.87 -5.95
CA PHE A 50 1.53 7.60 -6.48
C PHE A 50 3.03 7.48 -6.26
N GLU A 51 3.50 6.30 -5.83
CA GLU A 51 4.90 6.02 -5.60
C GLU A 51 5.29 4.68 -6.19
N ILE A 52 6.57 4.55 -6.54
CA ILE A 52 7.11 3.28 -7.01
C ILE A 52 7.82 2.62 -5.84
N VAL A 53 7.60 1.31 -5.67
CA VAL A 53 8.23 0.53 -4.60
C VAL A 53 8.92 -0.68 -5.18
N GLU A 54 9.77 -1.32 -4.36
CA GLU A 54 10.45 -2.55 -4.74
C GLU A 54 9.50 -3.74 -4.73
N LYS A 55 9.86 -4.78 -5.48
CA LYS A 55 9.10 -6.04 -5.45
C LYS A 55 9.21 -6.71 -4.09
N ALA A 56 8.19 -7.49 -3.72
CA ALA A 56 8.19 -8.20 -2.45
C ALA A 56 9.36 -9.18 -2.31
N THR A 57 9.88 -9.68 -3.43
CA THR A 57 11.03 -10.58 -3.43
C THR A 57 12.36 -9.85 -3.34
N SER A 58 12.36 -8.54 -3.42
CA SER A 58 13.57 -7.73 -3.36
C SER A 58 13.97 -7.46 -1.91
N LYS A 59 15.27 -7.36 -1.66
CA LYS A 59 15.77 -7.00 -0.33
C LYS A 59 15.33 -5.60 0.08
N GLY A 60 15.03 -4.73 -0.88
CA GLY A 60 14.62 -3.37 -0.60
C GLY A 60 13.13 -3.17 -0.38
N TYR A 61 12.34 -4.24 -0.39
CA TYR A 61 10.89 -4.11 -0.29
C TYR A 61 10.45 -3.40 0.99
N ILE A 62 10.86 -3.91 2.15
CA ILE A 62 10.45 -3.33 3.43
C ILE A 62 10.97 -1.89 3.55
N SER A 63 12.22 -1.64 3.15
CA SER A 63 12.78 -0.28 3.20
C SER A 63 11.99 0.69 2.32
N SER A 64 11.53 0.26 1.15
CA SER A 64 10.76 1.13 0.27
C SER A 64 9.42 1.49 0.92
N LEU A 65 8.79 0.54 1.63
CA LEU A 65 7.56 0.84 2.36
C LEU A 65 7.83 1.76 3.56
N GLU A 66 8.92 1.51 4.30
CA GLU A 66 9.27 2.36 5.43
C GLU A 66 9.46 3.81 5.01
N ASN A 67 10.07 4.04 3.85
CA ASN A 67 10.26 5.38 3.31
C ASN A 67 8.93 6.07 3.06
N LEU A 68 7.95 5.35 2.52
CA LEU A 68 6.63 5.91 2.27
C LEU A 68 5.87 6.16 3.56
N ILE A 69 6.01 5.25 4.52
CA ILE A 69 5.36 5.42 5.83
C ILE A 69 5.83 6.71 6.48
N GLU A 70 7.13 6.98 6.43
CA GLU A 70 7.67 8.19 7.00
C GLU A 70 7.27 9.43 6.21
N LYS A 71 7.33 9.35 4.88
CA LYS A 71 7.01 10.47 4.00
C LYS A 71 5.57 10.94 4.15
N TYR A 72 4.63 10.01 4.20
CA TYR A 72 3.20 10.31 4.24
C TYR A 72 2.57 10.13 5.61
N LYS A 73 3.34 9.77 6.61
CA LYS A 73 2.83 9.51 7.97
C LYS A 73 1.72 8.46 7.93
N LEU A 74 2.00 7.34 7.27
CA LEU A 74 1.00 6.31 7.05
C LEU A 74 0.62 5.59 8.34
N ASP A 75 -0.68 5.34 8.49
CA ASP A 75 -1.24 4.62 9.64
C ASP A 75 -1.55 3.17 9.27
N ILE A 76 -1.93 2.93 8.02
CA ILE A 76 -2.44 1.64 7.57
C ILE A 76 -1.84 1.32 6.20
N ILE A 77 -1.45 0.05 6.03
CA ILE A 77 -0.98 -0.47 4.75
C ILE A 77 -1.89 -1.62 4.35
N ILE A 78 -2.40 -1.57 3.12
CA ILE A 78 -3.23 -2.64 2.57
C ILE A 78 -2.48 -3.26 1.41
N PRO A 79 -1.73 -4.35 1.68
CA PRO A 79 -1.01 -5.06 0.61
C PRO A 79 -2.01 -5.89 -0.20
N VAL A 80 -1.84 -5.87 -1.52
CA VAL A 80 -2.83 -6.45 -2.42
C VAL A 80 -2.29 -7.59 -3.26
N SER A 81 -1.03 -7.51 -3.71
CA SER A 81 -0.50 -8.54 -4.60
C SER A 81 -0.18 -9.82 -3.85
N GLU A 82 -0.30 -10.95 -4.55
CA GLU A 82 -0.02 -12.24 -3.94
C GLU A 82 1.41 -12.39 -3.42
N PRO A 83 2.45 -11.94 -4.14
CA PRO A 83 3.81 -12.00 -3.61
C PRO A 83 3.97 -11.22 -2.31
N GLU A 84 3.32 -10.07 -2.17
CA GLU A 84 3.38 -9.29 -0.94
C GLU A 84 2.69 -10.03 0.21
N LEU A 85 1.49 -10.55 -0.06
CA LEU A 85 0.74 -11.27 0.97
C LEU A 85 1.51 -12.50 1.45
N ARG A 86 2.13 -13.23 0.52
CA ARG A 86 2.92 -14.40 0.86
C ARG A 86 4.13 -14.01 1.72
N PHE A 87 4.88 -13.00 1.30
CA PHE A 87 6.06 -12.56 2.04
C PHE A 87 5.69 -12.12 3.45
N LEU A 88 4.66 -11.29 3.58
CA LEU A 88 4.26 -10.75 4.87
C LEU A 88 3.71 -11.82 5.79
N ASN A 89 2.92 -12.76 5.26
CA ASN A 89 2.40 -13.87 6.06
C ASN A 89 3.50 -14.84 6.48
N ASP A 90 4.41 -15.20 5.56
CA ASP A 90 5.48 -16.14 5.86
C ASP A 90 6.44 -15.60 6.91
N ASN A 91 6.60 -14.30 7.00
CA ASN A 91 7.48 -13.66 7.97
C ASN A 91 6.72 -13.06 9.16
N ASP A 92 5.42 -13.34 9.23
CA ASP A 92 4.55 -12.88 10.33
C ASP A 92 4.64 -11.37 10.57
N ILE A 93 4.67 -10.61 9.48
CA ILE A 93 4.75 -9.15 9.57
C ILE A 93 3.35 -8.56 9.63
N ARG A 94 3.04 -7.89 10.72
CA ARG A 94 1.73 -7.27 10.94
C ARG A 94 1.82 -5.76 11.15
N THR A 95 3.03 -5.25 11.34
CA THR A 95 3.29 -3.81 11.40
C THR A 95 4.60 -3.52 10.68
N ILE A 96 4.71 -2.34 10.09
CA ILE A 96 5.94 -1.87 9.44
C ILE A 96 6.12 -0.43 9.87
N ALA A 97 7.23 -0.14 10.55
CA ALA A 97 7.55 1.23 11.02
C ALA A 97 6.37 1.91 11.72
N GLY A 98 5.60 1.14 12.49
CA GLY A 98 4.46 1.65 13.25
C GLY A 98 3.13 1.64 12.48
N ALA A 99 3.15 1.44 11.17
CA ALA A 99 1.91 1.35 10.39
C ALA A 99 1.36 -0.07 10.47
N LYS A 100 0.05 -0.19 10.60
CA LYS A 100 -0.61 -1.48 10.71
C LYS A 100 -0.84 -2.09 9.33
N VAL A 101 -0.47 -3.35 9.17
CA VAL A 101 -0.70 -4.09 7.94
C VAL A 101 -2.04 -4.81 8.04
N ILE A 102 -2.95 -4.51 7.11
CA ILE A 102 -4.27 -5.13 7.08
C ILE A 102 -4.36 -6.01 5.85
N MET A 103 -4.42 -7.32 6.08
CA MET A 103 -4.49 -8.29 5.00
C MET A 103 -5.19 -9.56 5.49
N ALA A 104 -5.63 -10.36 4.53
CA ALA A 104 -6.24 -11.65 4.84
C ALA A 104 -5.16 -12.60 5.36
N SER A 105 -5.48 -13.32 6.42
CA SER A 105 -4.61 -14.40 6.91
C SER A 105 -4.83 -15.64 6.07
N LYS A 106 -3.79 -16.40 5.92
CA LYS A 106 -3.94 -17.72 5.34
C LYS A 106 -4.34 -18.72 6.40
#